data_91cc338ab48466c8712e83c3840d3c83
#
_entry.id   91cc338ab48466c8712e83c3840d3c83
#
_cell.length_a   1.000
_cell.length_b   1.000
_cell.length_c   1.000
_cell.angle_alpha   90.00
_cell.angle_beta   90.00
_cell.angle_gamma   90.00
#
_symmetry.space_group_name_H-M   'P 1'
#
loop_
_entity.id
_entity.type
_entity.pdbx_description
1 polymer ?
#
loop_
_entity_poly.entity_id
_entity_poly.type
_entity_poly.pdbx_seq_one_letter_code
_entity_poly.pdbx_strand_id
1 'polypeptide(L)'
;LETAASQNFKEEASQSGAKVPEFIKADALAGCPSCLLDGKFDMILSNPPYVRDSEKALMRNNVLDHEPHLALFVPDEDPLKFYRSIVSWASCPMDQGGCGIFEINEALGKETAELCREAGFDDVRIVKDIFDKDRFVVYRRINH
;
A
#
# COMPACT_ATOMS: atom_id res chain seq x y z
N LEU A 1 16.55 15.86 1.75
CA LEU A 1 17.46 15.24 0.79
C LEU A 1 16.62 14.71 -0.36
N GLU A 2 16.72 15.35 -1.53
CA GLU A 2 16.11 14.83 -2.76
C GLU A 2 16.81 13.53 -3.14
N THR A 3 16.03 12.50 -3.44
CA THR A 3 16.58 11.23 -3.90
C THR A 3 16.87 11.30 -5.40
N ALA A 4 17.79 10.47 -5.92
CA ALA A 4 18.07 10.38 -7.36
C ALA A 4 16.78 10.08 -8.17
N ALA A 5 15.86 9.30 -7.61
CA ALA A 5 14.56 9.02 -8.21
C ALA A 5 13.73 10.29 -8.40
N SER A 6 13.67 11.19 -7.39
CA SER A 6 12.88 12.44 -7.51
C SER A 6 13.48 13.41 -8.55
N GLN A 7 14.80 13.40 -8.76
CA GLN A 7 15.45 14.20 -9.79
C GLN A 7 15.13 13.68 -11.20
N ASN A 8 15.21 12.36 -11.41
CA ASN A 8 14.87 11.75 -12.69
C ASN A 8 13.40 12.02 -13.09
N PHE A 9 12.46 11.88 -12.14
CA PHE A 9 11.05 12.20 -12.40
C PHE A 9 10.81 13.67 -12.74
N LYS A 10 11.54 14.62 -12.14
CA LYS A 10 11.43 16.04 -12.48
C LYS A 10 11.89 16.33 -13.91
N GLU A 11 12.98 15.72 -14.36
CA GLU A 11 13.48 15.86 -15.71
C GLU A 11 12.51 15.29 -16.75
N GLU A 12 12.00 14.09 -16.54
CA GLU A 12 11.01 13.46 -17.42
C GLU A 12 9.68 14.23 -17.45
N ALA A 13 9.18 14.70 -16.32
CA ALA A 13 7.97 15.51 -16.25
C ALA A 13 8.13 16.86 -17.00
N SER A 14 9.29 17.50 -16.90
CA SER A 14 9.59 18.74 -17.63
C SER A 14 9.56 18.54 -19.14
N GLN A 15 9.98 17.38 -19.63
CA GLN A 15 9.98 17.06 -21.07
C GLN A 15 8.59 16.66 -21.59
N SER A 16 7.79 15.98 -20.76
CA SER A 16 6.47 15.45 -21.15
C SER A 16 5.31 16.40 -20.86
N GLY A 17 5.51 17.47 -20.09
CA GLY A 17 4.45 18.35 -19.59
C GLY A 17 3.59 17.68 -18.49
N ALA A 18 4.01 16.54 -17.95
CA ALA A 18 3.33 15.86 -16.86
C ALA A 18 3.54 16.58 -15.53
N LYS A 19 2.64 16.35 -14.56
CA LYS A 19 2.84 16.85 -13.19
C LYS A 19 3.99 16.11 -12.53
N VAL A 20 4.87 16.84 -11.86
CA VAL A 20 5.95 16.27 -11.06
C VAL A 20 5.36 15.58 -9.84
N PRO A 21 5.72 14.29 -9.55
CA PRO A 21 5.29 13.63 -8.34
C PRO A 21 5.82 14.35 -7.09
N GLU A 22 5.00 14.41 -6.06
CA GLU A 22 5.41 14.90 -4.73
C GLU A 22 5.88 13.69 -3.88
N PHE A 23 7.06 13.82 -3.28
CA PHE A 23 7.64 12.79 -2.41
C PHE A 23 7.56 13.24 -0.96
N ILE A 24 6.81 12.50 -0.15
CA ILE A 24 6.59 12.76 1.27
C ILE A 24 7.20 11.63 2.08
N LYS A 25 8.11 11.98 3.00
CA LYS A 25 8.62 11.01 3.97
C LYS A 25 7.70 10.97 5.18
N ALA A 26 7.06 9.83 5.43
CA ALA A 26 6.17 9.63 6.56
C ALA A 26 6.31 8.21 7.14
N ASP A 27 5.90 8.04 8.39
CA ASP A 27 5.74 6.72 9.00
C ASP A 27 4.30 6.26 8.79
N ALA A 28 4.15 5.14 8.10
CA ALA A 28 2.84 4.57 7.80
C ALA A 28 2.03 4.21 9.05
N LEU A 29 2.67 3.97 10.18
CA LEU A 29 2.00 3.62 11.45
C LEU A 29 1.67 4.83 12.32
N ALA A 30 2.20 6.01 12.01
CA ALA A 30 1.98 7.24 12.78
C ALA A 30 0.66 7.95 12.44
N GLY A 31 -0.13 7.41 11.52
CA GLY A 31 -1.36 8.03 11.03
C GLY A 31 -1.17 8.80 9.71
N CYS A 32 -2.27 9.24 9.13
CA CYS A 32 -2.25 9.97 7.87
C CYS A 32 -1.50 11.31 8.03
N PRO A 33 -0.49 11.59 7.19
CA PRO A 33 0.18 12.88 7.20
C PRO A 33 -0.81 14.03 6.98
N SER A 34 -0.68 15.11 7.76
CA SER A 34 -1.62 16.25 7.68
C SER A 34 -1.70 16.87 6.29
N CYS A 35 -0.60 16.87 5.54
CA CYS A 35 -0.56 17.35 4.16
C CYS A 35 -1.42 16.55 3.17
N LEU A 36 -1.85 15.34 3.53
CA LEU A 36 -2.72 14.49 2.71
C LEU A 36 -4.19 14.60 3.11
N LEU A 37 -4.51 15.15 4.29
CA LEU A 37 -5.88 15.20 4.82
C LEU A 37 -6.81 16.12 4.01
N ASP A 38 -6.27 17.20 3.45
CA ASP A 38 -7.01 18.16 2.63
C ASP A 38 -7.08 17.75 1.15
N GLY A 39 -6.32 16.70 0.78
CA GLY A 39 -6.30 16.16 -0.57
C GLY A 39 -7.45 15.18 -0.80
N LYS A 40 -7.90 15.09 -2.06
CA LYS A 40 -8.80 14.05 -2.53
C LYS A 40 -8.07 13.17 -3.50
N PHE A 41 -8.13 11.87 -3.26
CA PHE A 41 -7.44 10.88 -4.06
C PHE A 41 -8.44 9.98 -4.79
N ASP A 42 -8.25 9.85 -6.09
CA ASP A 42 -9.02 8.91 -6.92
C ASP A 42 -8.52 7.47 -6.70
N MET A 43 -7.23 7.32 -6.38
CA MET A 43 -6.60 6.01 -6.22
C MET A 43 -5.50 6.02 -5.16
N ILE A 44 -5.45 4.95 -4.37
CA ILE A 44 -4.36 4.66 -3.43
C ILE A 44 -3.76 3.31 -3.79
N LEU A 45 -2.45 3.30 -4.10
CA LEU A 45 -1.68 2.08 -4.34
C LEU A 45 -0.71 1.87 -3.19
N SER A 46 -0.65 0.67 -2.64
CA SER A 46 0.26 0.37 -1.55
C SER A 46 0.81 -1.05 -1.63
N ASN A 47 2.12 -1.15 -1.45
CA ASN A 47 2.85 -2.39 -1.23
C ASN A 47 3.55 -2.29 0.13
N PRO A 48 2.82 -2.46 1.23
CA PRO A 48 3.40 -2.39 2.58
C PRO A 48 4.18 -3.66 2.92
N PRO A 49 5.01 -3.66 3.95
CA PRO A 49 5.60 -4.89 4.48
C PRO A 49 4.51 -5.91 4.83
N TYR A 50 4.64 -7.15 4.34
CA TYR A 50 3.65 -8.22 4.55
C TYR A 50 4.25 -9.60 4.78
N VAL A 51 5.58 -9.75 4.71
CA VAL A 51 6.25 -11.01 4.99
C VAL A 51 6.33 -11.20 6.51
N ARG A 52 5.78 -12.29 7.02
CA ARG A 52 5.85 -12.59 8.45
C ARG A 52 7.27 -12.98 8.85
N ASP A 53 7.69 -12.66 10.08
CA ASP A 53 9.01 -13.01 10.58
C ASP A 53 9.28 -14.53 10.50
N SER A 54 8.27 -15.37 10.71
CA SER A 54 8.35 -16.83 10.57
C SER A 54 8.62 -17.30 9.12
N GLU A 55 8.26 -16.50 8.11
CA GLU A 55 8.47 -16.82 6.70
C GLU A 55 9.89 -16.47 6.21
N LYS A 56 10.65 -15.73 7.01
CA LYS A 56 12.00 -15.27 6.68
C LYS A 56 12.95 -16.40 6.25
N ALA A 57 12.88 -17.54 6.93
CA ALA A 57 13.72 -18.69 6.63
C ALA A 57 13.45 -19.33 5.24
N LEU A 58 12.30 -19.02 4.63
CA LEU A 58 11.90 -19.51 3.31
C LEU A 58 12.34 -18.59 2.17
N MET A 59 12.85 -17.41 2.50
CA MET A 59 13.26 -16.41 1.50
C MET A 59 14.67 -16.70 0.96
N ARG A 60 14.89 -16.29 -0.29
CA ARG A 60 16.23 -16.38 -0.91
C ARG A 60 17.15 -15.32 -0.33
N ASN A 61 18.42 -15.65 -0.16
CA ASN A 61 19.44 -14.76 0.41
C ASN A 61 19.59 -13.43 -0.35
N ASN A 62 19.42 -13.42 -1.66
CA ASN A 62 19.51 -12.18 -2.45
C ASN A 62 18.46 -11.13 -2.07
N VAL A 63 17.27 -11.54 -1.63
CA VAL A 63 16.25 -10.61 -1.13
C VAL A 63 16.60 -10.12 0.28
N LEU A 64 17.05 -11.05 1.15
CA LEU A 64 17.43 -10.73 2.53
C LEU A 64 18.62 -9.78 2.62
N ASP A 65 19.56 -9.87 1.66
CA ASP A 65 20.81 -9.12 1.67
C ASP A 65 20.68 -7.72 1.05
N HIS A 66 19.66 -7.49 0.21
CA HIS A 66 19.55 -6.25 -0.58
C HIS A 66 18.35 -5.40 -0.25
N GLU A 67 17.28 -5.97 0.36
CA GLU A 67 16.10 -5.22 0.73
C GLU A 67 16.13 -4.82 2.23
N PRO A 68 15.75 -3.58 2.58
CA PRO A 68 15.68 -3.18 3.97
C PRO A 68 14.66 -4.04 4.75
N HIS A 69 15.06 -4.58 5.89
CA HIS A 69 14.20 -5.41 6.75
C HIS A 69 12.84 -4.75 7.06
N LEU A 70 12.85 -3.43 7.34
CA LEU A 70 11.64 -2.65 7.62
C LEU A 70 10.68 -2.56 6.42
N ALA A 71 11.18 -2.79 5.21
CA ALA A 71 10.36 -2.76 3.99
C ALA A 71 9.69 -4.10 3.68
N LEU A 72 10.09 -5.19 4.34
CA LEU A 72 9.63 -6.54 4.03
C LEU A 72 8.83 -7.18 5.17
N PHE A 73 9.29 -7.04 6.42
CA PHE A 73 8.85 -7.90 7.51
C PHE A 73 7.84 -7.25 8.44
N VAL A 74 6.92 -8.10 8.91
CA VAL A 74 5.96 -7.79 9.96
C VAL A 74 6.01 -8.88 11.03
N PRO A 75 5.73 -8.55 12.31
CA PRO A 75 5.66 -9.54 13.36
C PRO A 75 4.50 -10.50 13.11
N ASP A 76 4.70 -11.77 13.49
CA ASP A 76 3.68 -12.81 13.34
C ASP A 76 2.41 -12.54 14.14
N GLU A 77 2.52 -11.80 15.25
CA GLU A 77 1.40 -11.46 16.12
C GLU A 77 0.44 -10.42 15.51
N ASP A 78 0.96 -9.56 14.61
CA ASP A 78 0.15 -8.53 13.94
C ASP A 78 0.59 -8.31 12.49
N PRO A 79 0.35 -9.27 11.59
CA PRO A 79 0.78 -9.19 10.19
C PRO A 79 -0.01 -8.15 9.38
N LEU A 80 -1.15 -7.67 9.88
CA LEU A 80 -2.02 -6.71 9.20
C LEU A 80 -1.84 -5.27 9.65
N LYS A 81 -0.87 -4.96 10.51
CA LYS A 81 -0.72 -3.64 11.13
C LYS A 81 -0.62 -2.49 10.12
N PHE A 82 0.12 -2.69 9.02
CA PHE A 82 0.26 -1.66 7.99
C PHE A 82 -1.02 -1.50 7.17
N TYR A 83 -1.69 -2.59 6.82
CA TYR A 83 -2.97 -2.53 6.11
C TYR A 83 -4.02 -1.79 6.92
N ARG A 84 -4.11 -2.08 8.22
CA ARG A 84 -5.04 -1.40 9.15
C ARG A 84 -4.76 0.09 9.22
N SER A 85 -3.51 0.48 9.31
CA SER A 85 -3.13 1.89 9.31
C SER A 85 -3.48 2.57 7.99
N ILE A 86 -3.07 1.99 6.86
CA ILE A 86 -3.26 2.61 5.54
C ILE A 86 -4.74 2.67 5.15
N VAL A 87 -5.53 1.65 5.47
CA VAL A 87 -6.98 1.68 5.17
C VAL A 87 -7.70 2.75 6.00
N SER A 88 -7.22 3.00 7.22
CA SER A 88 -7.74 4.12 8.02
C SER A 88 -7.41 5.48 7.41
N TRP A 89 -6.24 5.62 6.77
CA TRP A 89 -5.92 6.83 6.01
C TRP A 89 -6.84 7.00 4.80
N ALA A 90 -7.04 5.92 4.03
CA ALA A 90 -7.87 5.91 2.85
C ALA A 90 -9.31 6.35 3.13
N SER A 91 -9.80 6.12 4.35
CA SER A 91 -11.17 6.48 4.75
C SER A 91 -11.44 7.98 4.76
N CYS A 92 -10.41 8.82 4.97
CA CYS A 92 -10.56 10.28 5.03
C CYS A 92 -10.36 10.97 3.68
N PRO A 93 -9.21 10.82 2.99
CA PRO A 93 -8.93 11.58 1.78
C PRO A 93 -9.41 10.91 0.48
N MET A 94 -9.88 9.66 0.52
CA MET A 94 -10.38 9.02 -0.70
C MET A 94 -11.74 9.57 -1.09
N ASP A 95 -11.84 10.07 -2.32
CA ASP A 95 -13.10 10.56 -2.86
C ASP A 95 -14.15 9.44 -2.98
N GLN A 96 -15.41 9.83 -3.02
CA GLN A 96 -16.50 8.91 -3.35
C GLN A 96 -16.26 8.37 -4.78
N GLY A 97 -16.25 7.05 -4.92
CA GLY A 97 -15.86 6.39 -6.17
C GLY A 97 -14.37 6.09 -6.30
N GLY A 98 -13.53 6.58 -5.39
CA GLY A 98 -12.12 6.25 -5.35
C GLY A 98 -11.85 4.77 -5.06
N CYS A 99 -10.69 4.28 -5.49
CA CYS A 99 -10.28 2.89 -5.28
C CYS A 99 -8.92 2.78 -4.62
N GLY A 100 -8.71 1.69 -3.91
CA GLY A 100 -7.41 1.34 -3.38
C GLY A 100 -6.98 -0.07 -3.81
N ILE A 101 -5.68 -0.29 -3.88
CA ILE A 101 -5.10 -1.59 -4.17
C ILE A 101 -3.97 -1.85 -3.18
N PHE A 102 -4.06 -2.96 -2.48
CA PHE A 102 -2.98 -3.51 -1.67
C PHE A 102 -2.33 -4.68 -2.38
N GLU A 103 -1.00 -4.72 -2.46
CA GLU A 103 -0.28 -5.96 -2.62
C GLU A 103 -0.28 -6.70 -1.27
N ILE A 104 -0.48 -8.03 -1.30
CA ILE A 104 -0.72 -8.82 -0.08
C ILE A 104 0.15 -10.09 -0.02
N ASN A 105 0.34 -10.59 1.20
CA ASN A 105 0.73 -11.97 1.41
C ASN A 105 -0.42 -12.90 0.98
N GLU A 106 -0.11 -13.90 0.15
CA GLU A 106 -1.11 -14.85 -0.38
C GLU A 106 -1.92 -15.58 0.71
N ALA A 107 -1.33 -15.74 1.90
CA ALA A 107 -1.98 -16.39 3.03
C ALA A 107 -2.97 -15.50 3.80
N LEU A 108 -2.96 -14.17 3.56
CA LEU A 108 -3.71 -13.17 4.33
C LEU A 108 -4.74 -12.40 3.50
N GLY A 109 -5.10 -12.92 2.32
CA GLY A 109 -6.01 -12.23 1.40
C GLY A 109 -7.39 -11.99 1.99
N LYS A 110 -7.97 -12.99 2.67
CA LYS A 110 -9.30 -12.89 3.27
C LYS A 110 -9.33 -11.91 4.43
N GLU A 111 -8.35 -11.98 5.31
CA GLU A 111 -8.22 -11.12 6.48
C GLU A 111 -8.02 -9.65 6.05
N THR A 112 -7.18 -9.41 5.03
CA THR A 112 -6.97 -8.07 4.49
C THR A 112 -8.24 -7.53 3.82
N ALA A 113 -8.97 -8.36 3.08
CA ALA A 113 -10.23 -7.97 2.47
C ALA A 113 -11.31 -7.64 3.52
N GLU A 114 -11.38 -8.40 4.61
CA GLU A 114 -12.33 -8.13 5.70
C GLU A 114 -12.01 -6.80 6.38
N LEU A 115 -10.74 -6.54 6.64
CA LEU A 115 -10.29 -5.27 7.20
C LEU A 115 -10.73 -4.06 6.34
N CYS A 116 -10.69 -4.19 5.00
CA CYS A 116 -11.20 -3.15 4.11
C CYS A 116 -12.72 -2.98 4.24
N ARG A 117 -13.49 -4.07 4.38
CA ARG A 117 -14.95 -4.02 4.58
C ARG A 117 -15.31 -3.36 5.91
N GLU A 118 -14.62 -3.73 7.00
CA GLU A 118 -14.78 -3.12 8.32
C GLU A 118 -14.49 -1.61 8.31
N ALA A 119 -13.57 -1.16 7.45
CA ALA A 119 -13.28 0.25 7.24
C ALA A 119 -14.32 0.99 6.38
N GLY A 120 -15.39 0.32 5.93
CA GLY A 120 -16.51 0.92 5.21
C GLY A 120 -16.31 1.00 3.70
N PHE A 121 -15.51 0.11 3.12
CA PHE A 121 -15.42 -0.03 1.67
C PHE A 121 -16.41 -1.09 1.16
N ASP A 122 -17.14 -0.78 0.11
CA ASP A 122 -18.28 -1.58 -0.34
C ASP A 122 -17.91 -2.68 -1.34
N ASP A 123 -17.08 -2.35 -2.34
CA ASP A 123 -16.61 -3.31 -3.35
C ASP A 123 -15.18 -3.74 -3.00
N VAL A 124 -15.07 -4.88 -2.33
CA VAL A 124 -13.77 -5.44 -1.92
C VAL A 124 -13.56 -6.80 -2.57
N ARG A 125 -12.50 -6.90 -3.37
CA ARG A 125 -12.16 -8.10 -4.15
C ARG A 125 -10.73 -8.52 -3.95
N ILE A 126 -10.51 -9.84 -3.90
CA ILE A 126 -9.17 -10.44 -3.97
C ILE A 126 -8.88 -10.74 -5.45
N VAL A 127 -7.71 -10.32 -5.92
CA VAL A 127 -7.24 -10.54 -7.28
C VAL A 127 -6.00 -11.40 -7.25
N LYS A 128 -5.99 -12.41 -8.09
CA LYS A 128 -4.90 -13.37 -8.21
C LYS A 128 -3.86 -12.93 -9.23
N ASP A 129 -2.64 -13.44 -9.06
CA ASP A 129 -1.57 -13.28 -10.03
C ASP A 129 -1.64 -14.37 -11.14
N ILE A 130 -0.65 -14.34 -12.03
CA ILE A 130 -0.53 -15.30 -13.13
C ILE A 130 -0.28 -16.75 -12.68
N PHE A 131 0.05 -16.95 -11.40
CA PHE A 131 0.24 -18.28 -10.79
C PHE A 131 -0.97 -18.73 -9.98
N ASP A 132 -2.12 -18.06 -10.13
CA ASP A 132 -3.38 -18.33 -9.41
C ASP A 132 -3.28 -18.14 -7.88
N LYS A 133 -2.33 -17.31 -7.43
CA LYS A 133 -2.13 -16.96 -6.02
C LYS A 133 -2.77 -15.62 -5.71
N ASP A 134 -3.41 -15.51 -4.55
CA ASP A 134 -3.94 -14.25 -4.06
C ASP A 134 -2.80 -13.23 -3.94
N ARG A 135 -2.89 -12.15 -4.71
CA ARG A 135 -1.82 -11.17 -4.82
C ARG A 135 -2.24 -9.75 -4.46
N PHE A 136 -3.49 -9.40 -4.73
CA PHE A 136 -3.98 -8.05 -4.47
C PHE A 136 -5.34 -8.07 -3.79
N VAL A 137 -5.56 -7.07 -2.93
CA VAL A 137 -6.90 -6.69 -2.47
C VAL A 137 -7.23 -5.34 -3.10
N VAL A 138 -8.28 -5.31 -3.90
CA VAL A 138 -8.85 -4.09 -4.48
C VAL A 138 -10.06 -3.71 -3.68
N TYR A 139 -10.16 -2.44 -3.29
CA TYR A 139 -11.29 -1.93 -2.51
C TYR A 139 -11.76 -0.59 -3.07
N ARG A 140 -13.07 -0.33 -3.01
CA ARG A 140 -13.69 0.90 -3.52
C ARG A 140 -14.74 1.41 -2.55
N ARG A 141 -14.92 2.73 -2.55
CA ARG A 141 -16.08 3.38 -1.96
C ARG A 141 -17.10 3.65 -3.05
N ILE A 142 -18.28 3.04 -2.97
CA ILE A 142 -19.37 3.24 -3.92
C ILE A 142 -20.21 4.43 -3.44
N ASN A 143 -20.60 5.30 -4.38
CA ASN A 143 -21.55 6.37 -4.09
C ASN A 143 -22.95 5.75 -3.90
N HIS A 144 -23.52 5.89 -2.72
CA HIS A 144 -24.91 5.58 -2.44
C HIS A 144 -25.79 6.82 -2.56
#